data_add05c6f80f6191656fa683e4518ae9e
#
_entry.id   add05c6f80f6191656fa683e4518ae9e
#
_cell.length_a   1.000
_cell.length_b   1.000
_cell.length_c   1.000
_cell.angle_alpha   90.00
_cell.angle_beta   90.00
_cell.angle_gamma   90.00
#
_symmetry.space_group_name_H-M   'P 1'
#
loop_
_entity.id
_entity.type
_entity.pdbx_description
1 polymer ?
#
loop_
_entity_poly.entity_id
_entity_poly.type
_entity_poly.pdbx_seq_one_letter_code
_entity_poly.pdbx_strand_id
1 'polypeptide(L)'
;MAFLVKDLVDRQIFGGVRLVAGVLNVSNPILWVNVMEILDTPRSLNEGELVVSTGYGLEDQSLHKDLIHQLKKRGVSGLAIQPGYYIDQIPEYIIEDANKEGLPVLELPERLSFSEILHGLMDQITENNLISRKLVQGLDTL
;
A
#
# COMPACT_ATOMS: atom_id res chain seq x y z
N MET A 1 3.13 -11.75 -14.47
CA MET A 1 2.49 -12.02 -13.19
C MET A 1 2.27 -10.72 -12.42
N ALA A 2 1.12 -10.60 -11.79
CA ALA A 2 0.82 -9.40 -11.01
C ALA A 2 1.54 -9.44 -9.67
N PHE A 3 1.96 -8.27 -9.20
CA PHE A 3 2.45 -8.10 -7.83
C PHE A 3 1.25 -7.77 -6.95
N LEU A 4 0.99 -8.60 -5.95
CA LEU A 4 -0.21 -8.50 -5.13
C LEU A 4 0.11 -7.97 -3.74
N VAL A 5 -0.91 -7.41 -3.08
CA VAL A 5 -0.77 -6.94 -1.70
C VAL A 5 -0.21 -8.05 -0.80
N LYS A 6 -0.72 -9.27 -0.91
CA LYS A 6 -0.26 -10.39 -0.09
C LYS A 6 1.22 -10.73 -0.32
N ASP A 7 1.76 -10.41 -1.47
CA ASP A 7 3.18 -10.67 -1.76
C ASP A 7 4.10 -9.86 -0.86
N LEU A 8 3.67 -8.70 -0.40
CA LEU A 8 4.45 -7.90 0.55
C LEU A 8 4.66 -8.63 1.87
N VAL A 9 3.69 -9.42 2.27
CA VAL A 9 3.76 -10.19 3.52
C VAL A 9 4.39 -11.56 3.26
N ASP A 10 3.90 -12.27 2.26
CA ASP A 10 4.27 -13.66 2.02
C ASP A 10 5.70 -13.82 1.51
N ARG A 11 6.15 -12.92 0.64
CA ARG A 11 7.51 -13.00 0.09
C ARG A 11 8.56 -12.43 1.03
N GLN A 12 8.15 -11.80 2.13
CA GLN A 12 9.07 -11.24 3.11
C GLN A 12 10.10 -10.27 2.50
N ILE A 13 9.66 -9.49 1.52
CA ILE A 13 10.52 -8.57 0.78
C ILE A 13 11.29 -7.65 1.71
N PHE A 14 10.63 -7.15 2.75
CA PHE A 14 11.27 -6.27 3.73
C PHE A 14 11.48 -6.94 5.10
N GLY A 15 10.98 -8.15 5.28
CA GLY A 15 11.10 -8.85 6.55
C GLY A 15 10.46 -8.09 7.71
N GLY A 16 9.15 -8.09 7.78
CA GLY A 16 8.45 -7.44 8.89
C GLY A 16 7.21 -6.65 8.47
N VAL A 17 6.79 -6.74 7.23
CA VAL A 17 5.51 -6.17 6.81
C VAL A 17 4.39 -6.99 7.43
N ARG A 18 3.44 -6.33 8.06
CA ARG A 18 2.30 -6.97 8.70
C ARG A 18 1.00 -6.50 8.10
N LEU A 19 0.12 -7.44 7.79
CA LEU A 19 -1.25 -7.10 7.41
C LEU A 19 -2.04 -6.88 8.69
N VAL A 20 -2.56 -5.66 8.89
CA VAL A 20 -3.29 -5.33 10.12
C VAL A 20 -4.80 -5.21 9.90
N ALA A 21 -5.25 -5.11 8.65
CA ALA A 21 -6.68 -5.01 8.34
C ALA A 21 -6.94 -5.36 6.89
N GLY A 22 -8.22 -5.63 6.57
CA GLY A 22 -8.66 -5.82 5.18
C GLY A 22 -8.25 -7.12 4.54
N VAL A 23 -8.21 -8.20 5.30
CA VAL A 23 -7.72 -9.50 4.85
C VAL A 23 -8.46 -10.04 3.61
N LEU A 24 -9.72 -9.67 3.41
CA LEU A 24 -10.51 -10.20 2.30
C LEU A 24 -9.98 -9.81 0.93
N ASN A 25 -9.24 -8.70 0.84
CA ASN A 25 -8.77 -8.18 -0.44
C ASN A 25 -7.26 -8.18 -0.58
N VAL A 26 -6.59 -9.11 0.09
CA VAL A 26 -5.12 -9.23 0.02
C VAL A 26 -4.61 -9.64 -1.37
N SER A 27 -5.49 -10.10 -2.23
CA SER A 27 -5.12 -10.46 -3.60
C SER A 27 -5.24 -9.28 -4.58
N ASN A 28 -5.53 -8.08 -4.09
CA ASN A 28 -5.56 -6.89 -4.95
C ASN A 28 -4.19 -6.70 -5.61
N PRO A 29 -4.15 -6.46 -6.93
CA PRO A 29 -2.89 -6.20 -7.60
C PRO A 29 -2.38 -4.80 -7.29
N ILE A 30 -1.06 -4.67 -7.19
CA ILE A 30 -0.39 -3.38 -7.01
C ILE A 30 0.23 -2.99 -8.34
N LEU A 31 -0.34 -1.98 -8.99
CA LEU A 31 0.14 -1.52 -10.29
C LEU A 31 1.19 -0.42 -10.15
N TRP A 32 1.11 0.38 -9.11
CA TRP A 32 2.06 1.44 -8.83
C TRP A 32 1.98 1.87 -7.37
N VAL A 33 2.90 2.74 -6.97
CA VAL A 33 2.96 3.29 -5.62
C VAL A 33 2.62 4.77 -5.67
N ASN A 34 1.81 5.23 -4.74
CA ASN A 34 1.51 6.65 -4.56
C ASN A 34 1.85 7.04 -3.12
N VAL A 35 2.81 7.94 -2.97
CA VAL A 35 3.22 8.41 -1.64
C VAL A 35 2.32 9.57 -1.23
N MET A 36 1.65 9.43 -0.10
CA MET A 36 0.82 10.48 0.46
C MET A 36 1.27 10.80 1.87
N GLU A 37 2.04 11.87 2.02
CA GLU A 37 2.49 12.32 3.34
C GLU A 37 1.33 12.87 4.14
N ILE A 38 0.47 13.63 3.48
CA ILE A 38 -0.75 14.16 4.10
C ILE A 38 -1.92 13.38 3.55
N LEU A 39 -2.53 12.59 4.41
CA LEU A 39 -3.66 11.73 4.04
C LEU A 39 -4.96 12.53 4.15
N ASP A 40 -5.14 13.48 3.24
CA ASP A 40 -6.37 14.26 3.18
C ASP A 40 -7.25 13.80 2.00
N THR A 41 -7.69 14.72 1.15
CA THR A 41 -8.56 14.37 0.02
C THR A 41 -7.73 13.77 -1.11
N PRO A 42 -7.92 12.48 -1.42
CA PRO A 42 -7.12 11.81 -2.44
C PRO A 42 -7.59 12.17 -3.85
N ARG A 43 -7.06 13.26 -4.40
CA ARG A 43 -7.48 13.75 -5.72
C ARG A 43 -6.81 13.04 -6.89
N SER A 44 -5.58 12.63 -6.70
CA SER A 44 -4.76 12.10 -7.80
C SER A 44 -4.53 10.59 -7.72
N LEU A 45 -5.35 9.88 -6.98
CA LEU A 45 -5.21 8.42 -6.85
C LEU A 45 -5.84 7.71 -8.04
N ASN A 46 -5.17 6.66 -8.50
CA ASN A 46 -5.68 5.81 -9.56
C ASN A 46 -5.93 4.41 -9.05
N GLU A 47 -6.79 3.69 -9.74
CA GLU A 47 -7.09 2.30 -9.41
C GLU A 47 -5.81 1.46 -9.42
N GLY A 48 -5.66 0.61 -8.43
CA GLY A 48 -4.52 -0.31 -8.34
C GLY A 48 -3.26 0.29 -7.72
N GLU A 49 -3.31 1.53 -7.25
CA GLU A 49 -2.16 2.11 -6.57
C GLU A 49 -2.11 1.69 -5.11
N LEU A 50 -0.90 1.39 -4.64
CA LEU A 50 -0.66 1.22 -3.20
C LEU A 50 -0.32 2.59 -2.62
N VAL A 51 -1.11 3.06 -1.69
CA VAL A 51 -0.83 4.32 -0.99
C VAL A 51 0.14 4.04 0.13
N VAL A 52 1.24 4.78 0.16
CA VAL A 52 2.30 4.61 1.17
C VAL A 52 2.47 5.92 1.93
N SER A 53 2.50 5.84 3.26
CA SER A 53 2.54 7.02 4.11
C SER A 53 3.33 6.74 5.39
N THR A 54 3.87 7.79 5.98
CA THR A 54 4.45 7.75 7.33
C THR A 54 3.42 8.04 8.42
N GLY A 55 2.17 8.29 8.03
CA GLY A 55 1.08 8.45 8.98
C GLY A 55 0.94 9.84 9.61
N TYR A 56 1.54 10.87 9.01
CA TYR A 56 1.43 12.21 9.54
C TYR A 56 -0.03 12.63 9.71
N GLY A 57 -0.37 13.03 10.92
CA GLY A 57 -1.72 13.51 11.25
C GLY A 57 -2.77 12.44 11.43
N LEU A 58 -2.45 11.16 11.28
CA LEU A 58 -3.45 10.09 11.41
C LEU A 58 -4.03 9.94 12.81
N GLU A 59 -3.39 10.52 13.83
CA GLU A 59 -3.94 10.48 15.17
C GLU A 59 -5.24 11.27 15.28
N ASP A 60 -5.44 12.26 14.41
CA ASP A 60 -6.65 13.06 14.42
C ASP A 60 -7.75 12.38 13.62
N GLN A 61 -8.56 11.61 14.32
CA GLN A 61 -9.68 10.87 13.73
C GLN A 61 -10.68 11.79 13.04
N SER A 62 -10.89 12.99 13.59
CA SER A 62 -11.90 13.91 13.05
C SER A 62 -11.56 14.39 11.64
N LEU A 63 -10.27 14.49 11.32
CA LEU A 63 -9.82 14.89 9.99
C LEU A 63 -9.83 13.74 8.99
N HIS A 64 -9.90 12.50 9.45
CA HIS A 64 -9.74 11.33 8.60
C HIS A 64 -10.94 10.38 8.67
N LYS A 65 -12.12 10.89 9.00
CA LYS A 65 -13.33 10.07 9.13
C LYS A 65 -13.63 9.25 7.88
N ASP A 66 -13.44 9.85 6.72
CA ASP A 66 -13.80 9.21 5.45
C ASP A 66 -12.57 8.71 4.67
N LEU A 67 -11.39 8.76 5.26
CA LEU A 67 -10.15 8.41 4.55
C LEU A 67 -10.25 7.03 3.92
N ILE A 68 -10.54 6.02 4.72
CA ILE A 68 -10.57 4.63 4.23
C ILE A 68 -11.65 4.45 3.18
N HIS A 69 -12.82 5.02 3.41
CA HIS A 69 -13.92 4.95 2.44
C HIS A 69 -13.53 5.58 1.11
N GLN A 70 -12.90 6.75 1.13
CA GLN A 70 -12.47 7.43 -0.08
C GLN A 70 -11.39 6.64 -0.82
N LEU A 71 -10.43 6.06 -0.10
CA LEU A 71 -9.40 5.23 -0.70
C LEU A 71 -10.02 4.00 -1.37
N LYS A 72 -10.93 3.34 -0.69
CA LYS A 72 -11.64 2.18 -1.24
C LYS A 72 -12.42 2.56 -2.48
N LYS A 73 -13.12 3.67 -2.44
CA LYS A 73 -13.92 4.17 -3.57
C LYS A 73 -13.06 4.45 -4.80
N ARG A 74 -11.83 4.90 -4.60
CA ARG A 74 -10.88 5.18 -5.69
C ARG A 74 -10.25 3.91 -6.26
N GLY A 75 -10.46 2.77 -5.64
CA GLY A 75 -9.93 1.50 -6.14
C GLY A 75 -8.47 1.27 -5.84
N VAL A 76 -7.91 1.93 -4.83
CA VAL A 76 -6.52 1.69 -4.45
C VAL A 76 -6.36 0.25 -3.96
N SER A 77 -5.19 -0.34 -4.15
CA SER A 77 -4.94 -1.72 -3.77
C SER A 77 -4.81 -1.90 -2.27
N GLY A 78 -4.34 -0.88 -1.58
CA GLY A 78 -4.19 -0.91 -0.13
C GLY A 78 -3.52 0.34 0.39
N LEU A 79 -3.41 0.41 1.71
CA LEU A 79 -2.74 1.51 2.43
C LEU A 79 -1.62 0.92 3.28
N ALA A 80 -0.39 1.34 3.00
CA ALA A 80 0.79 0.90 3.75
C ALA A 80 1.34 2.06 4.57
N ILE A 81 1.46 1.86 5.87
CA ILE A 81 1.86 2.92 6.80
C ILE A 81 3.10 2.47 7.54
N GLN A 82 4.09 3.35 7.61
CA GLN A 82 5.29 3.12 8.41
C GLN A 82 5.20 3.92 9.71
N PRO A 83 4.99 3.26 10.85
CA PRO A 83 5.09 3.95 12.15
C PRO A 83 6.54 4.27 12.48
N GLY A 84 6.73 5.08 13.51
CA GLY A 84 8.07 5.47 13.98
C GLY A 84 8.46 6.89 13.65
N TYR A 85 7.79 7.56 12.69
CA TYR A 85 8.06 8.96 12.37
C TYR A 85 7.12 9.91 13.11
N TYR A 86 5.83 9.69 12.99
CA TYR A 86 4.80 10.58 13.55
C TYR A 86 3.84 9.87 14.47
N ILE A 87 3.67 8.57 14.28
CA ILE A 87 2.78 7.74 15.09
C ILE A 87 3.55 6.52 15.58
N ASP A 88 3.19 6.02 16.75
CA ASP A 88 3.82 4.82 17.31
C ASP A 88 3.20 3.55 16.76
N GLN A 89 1.93 3.62 16.42
CA GLN A 89 1.19 2.49 15.86
C GLN A 89 0.05 3.01 14.99
N ILE A 90 -0.44 2.16 14.11
CA ILE A 90 -1.58 2.51 13.26
C ILE A 90 -2.82 2.65 14.16
N PRO A 91 -3.53 3.79 14.07
CA PRO A 91 -4.69 4.03 14.94
C PRO A 91 -5.78 2.97 14.75
N GLU A 92 -6.44 2.65 15.86
CA GLU A 92 -7.49 1.63 15.88
C GLU A 92 -8.64 1.97 14.91
N TYR A 93 -9.02 3.25 14.81
CA TYR A 93 -10.12 3.62 13.92
C TYR A 93 -9.79 3.32 12.45
N ILE A 94 -8.53 3.42 12.06
CA ILE A 94 -8.10 3.07 10.70
C ILE A 94 -8.29 1.57 10.46
N ILE A 95 -7.88 0.76 11.44
CA ILE A 95 -8.01 -0.70 11.35
C ILE A 95 -9.49 -1.10 11.28
N GLU A 96 -10.32 -0.51 12.13
CA GLU A 96 -11.74 -0.79 12.13
C GLU A 96 -12.41 -0.41 10.82
N ASP A 97 -12.13 0.79 10.33
CA ASP A 97 -12.69 1.27 9.07
C ASP A 97 -12.21 0.40 7.90
N ALA A 98 -10.95 0.03 7.90
CA ALA A 98 -10.38 -0.79 6.83
C ALA A 98 -11.00 -2.19 6.79
N ASN A 99 -11.23 -2.79 7.97
CA ASN A 99 -11.92 -4.08 8.03
C ASN A 99 -13.36 -3.97 7.55
N LYS A 100 -14.02 -2.88 7.88
CA LYS A 100 -15.39 -2.64 7.47
C LYS A 100 -15.51 -2.43 5.97
N GLU A 101 -14.60 -1.67 5.38
CA GLU A 101 -14.61 -1.36 3.96
C GLU A 101 -13.92 -2.44 3.10
N GLY A 102 -13.16 -3.33 3.72
CA GLY A 102 -12.41 -4.34 3.00
C GLY A 102 -11.16 -3.80 2.31
N LEU A 103 -10.54 -2.77 2.86
CA LEU A 103 -9.30 -2.21 2.32
C LEU A 103 -8.10 -2.79 3.07
N PRO A 104 -7.16 -3.45 2.38
CA PRO A 104 -5.95 -3.92 3.06
C PRO A 104 -5.15 -2.78 3.65
N VAL A 105 -4.77 -2.91 4.91
CA VAL A 105 -3.86 -1.98 5.57
C VAL A 105 -2.65 -2.76 6.07
N LEU A 106 -1.48 -2.26 5.72
CA LEU A 106 -0.21 -2.91 6.00
C LEU A 106 0.63 -2.02 6.90
N GLU A 107 1.30 -2.63 7.87
CA GLU A 107 2.26 -1.93 8.71
C GLU A 107 3.65 -2.24 8.18
N LEU A 108 4.39 -1.19 7.84
CA LEU A 108 5.75 -1.31 7.31
C LEU A 108 6.77 -1.33 8.47
N PRO A 109 7.90 -2.03 8.32
CA PRO A 109 8.89 -2.14 9.38
C PRO A 109 9.60 -0.82 9.67
N GLU A 110 9.73 -0.47 10.95
CA GLU A 110 10.39 0.75 11.39
C GLU A 110 11.90 0.75 11.19
N ARG A 111 12.51 -0.43 11.15
CA ARG A 111 13.97 -0.57 11.05
C ARG A 111 14.55 -0.13 9.72
N LEU A 112 13.73 -0.03 8.69
CA LEU A 112 14.15 0.43 7.37
C LEU A 112 13.77 1.89 7.20
N SER A 113 14.57 2.63 6.41
CA SER A 113 14.17 3.99 6.07
C SER A 113 13.00 3.96 5.10
N PHE A 114 12.22 5.02 5.09
CA PHE A 114 11.10 5.14 4.16
C PHE A 114 11.59 5.06 2.71
N SER A 115 12.74 5.65 2.43
CA SER A 115 13.36 5.61 1.11
C SER A 115 13.70 4.18 0.69
N GLU A 116 14.26 3.38 1.58
CA GLU A 116 14.57 1.98 1.29
C GLU A 116 13.30 1.19 0.95
N ILE A 117 12.23 1.46 1.68
CA ILE A 117 10.94 0.79 1.43
C ILE A 117 10.40 1.19 0.06
N LEU A 118 10.43 2.49 -0.28
CA LEU A 118 9.94 2.94 -1.58
C LEU A 118 10.73 2.34 -2.73
N HIS A 119 12.06 2.32 -2.62
CA HIS A 119 12.91 1.73 -3.64
C HIS A 119 12.59 0.25 -3.83
N GLY A 120 12.45 -0.49 -2.74
CA GLY A 120 12.12 -1.90 -2.81
C GLY A 120 10.77 -2.17 -3.45
N LEU A 121 9.76 -1.36 -3.12
CA LEU A 121 8.44 -1.48 -3.73
C LEU A 121 8.48 -1.21 -5.23
N MET A 122 9.15 -0.14 -5.61
CA MET A 122 9.28 0.23 -7.04
C MET A 122 10.03 -0.83 -7.82
N ASP A 123 11.07 -1.40 -7.25
CA ASP A 123 11.82 -2.48 -7.89
C ASP A 123 10.94 -3.70 -8.13
N GLN A 124 10.14 -4.09 -7.14
CA GLN A 124 9.24 -5.23 -7.27
C GLN A 124 8.17 -5.00 -8.33
N ILE A 125 7.58 -3.81 -8.34
CA ILE A 125 6.54 -3.48 -9.30
C ILE A 125 7.12 -3.44 -10.72
N THR A 126 8.25 -2.79 -10.89
CA THR A 126 8.92 -2.66 -12.19
C THR A 126 9.34 -4.02 -12.70
N GLU A 127 9.93 -4.86 -11.86
CA GLU A 127 10.36 -6.20 -12.23
C GLU A 127 9.18 -7.05 -12.71
N ASN A 128 8.07 -7.03 -11.97
CA ASN A 128 6.88 -7.79 -12.35
C ASN A 128 6.27 -7.27 -13.66
N ASN A 129 6.22 -5.95 -13.83
CA ASN A 129 5.71 -5.36 -15.06
C ASN A 129 6.61 -5.68 -16.26
N LEU A 130 7.92 -5.66 -16.06
CA LEU A 130 8.87 -5.99 -17.10
C LEU A 130 8.71 -7.46 -17.54
N ILE A 131 8.57 -8.36 -16.59
CA ILE A 131 8.33 -9.77 -16.89
C ILE A 131 7.04 -9.93 -17.68
N SER A 132 5.98 -9.26 -17.28
CA SER A 132 4.70 -9.30 -17.98
C SER A 132 4.83 -8.78 -19.40
N ARG A 133 5.56 -7.68 -19.61
CA ARG A 133 5.82 -7.15 -20.94
C ARG A 133 6.59 -8.15 -21.79
N LYS A 134 7.60 -8.78 -21.24
CA LYS A 134 8.40 -9.77 -21.97
C LYS A 134 7.56 -10.96 -22.39
N LEU A 135 6.64 -11.39 -21.54
CA LEU A 135 5.74 -12.48 -21.89
C LEU A 135 4.78 -12.10 -23.00
N VAL A 136 4.28 -10.87 -23.00
CA VAL A 136 3.35 -10.36 -24.02
C VAL A 136 4.07 -10.07 -25.34
N GLN A 137 5.24 -9.48 -25.27
CA GLN A 137 6.01 -9.00 -26.43
C GLN A 137 7.13 -9.93 -26.84
N GLY A 138 7.32 -11.03 -26.14
CA GLY A 138 8.47 -11.88 -26.30
C GLY A 138 8.67 -12.44 -27.71
N LEU A 139 7.61 -12.60 -28.43
CA LEU A 139 7.67 -13.11 -29.80
C LEU A 139 8.04 -12.04 -30.83
N ASP A 140 7.87 -10.78 -30.46
CA ASP A 140 8.05 -9.68 -31.41
C ASP A 140 9.41 -9.00 -31.29
N THR A 141 10.01 -9.03 -30.14
CA THR A 141 11.16 -8.18 -29.85
C THR A 141 12.46 -8.93 -29.66
N LEU A 142 12.38 -10.20 -29.67
CA LEU A 142 13.57 -11.02 -29.55
C LEU A 142 14.07 -11.46 -30.91
#